data_6bb951cb8342f079cd8521188b085e24
#
_entry.id   6bb951cb8342f079cd8521188b085e24
#
_cell.length_a   1.000
_cell.length_b   1.000
_cell.length_c   1.000
_cell.angle_alpha   90.00
_cell.angle_beta   90.00
_cell.angle_gamma   90.00
#
_symmetry.space_group_name_H-M   'P 1'
#
loop_
_entity.id
_entity.type
_entity.pdbx_description
1 polymer ?
#
loop_
_entity_poly.entity_id
_entity_poly.type
_entity_poly.pdbx_seq_one_letter_code
_entity_poly.pdbx_strand_id
1 'polypeptide(L)'
;MTNSLMLASSYILLAGSISNTTENVLIDRAHEFVETFVEVVLNVGGSFVIYVAAEPINGDNKPLLFDWTVAKAVDKLIPGDSSRIRLKIVASQERLQSKAAPEQRRLLGGMIARGVAELVPLEEEVLTGGNVGDEQIEHATAMVALGGGKGVLDRARKMAKRMLPVLPLDLQLGANNEDGAGALGILKNFQTNPLTYMPNSGNKVVKVLPALSLQEPVVALADISTRIVKIFYEEEQARIEALPPDVLVLTALDVELAAAKQAFGIAEDAEHTTTENGLHVWKAPVTKRGGKTASCVIACFAGAGNVDAASVTTMLLRDLRPANVMMLGIAAGLRDKCALGEVVLAERIVAYESAALVEGGKVEARPEITRLSMRVRQDVSSYLSNRVTLESRLADSYQVLGIEFPDQVEAGPVAKGVMPKTATIASGEKLLRDPEKFLGMRELHGKSEVAEMEGAGLFASCANFGKPVLMVRGISDFGDSKKDNRFHLLAAKAAAAVTVDYIANGMTLQD
;
A
#
# COMPACT_ATOMS: atom_id res chain seq x y z
N MET A 1 0.49 -13.86 -20.21
CA MET A 1 0.79 -14.15 -18.81
C MET A 1 0.00 -13.16 -17.96
N THR A 2 -0.81 -13.42 -17.14
CA THR A 2 -1.61 -14.46 -16.52
C THR A 2 -2.78 -13.77 -15.81
N ASN A 3 -3.96 -13.74 -16.47
CA ASN A 3 -5.21 -13.24 -15.84
C ASN A 3 -5.64 -14.09 -14.61
N SER A 4 -4.85 -15.10 -14.23
CA SER A 4 -5.28 -16.14 -13.32
C SER A 4 -5.33 -15.75 -11.82
N LEU A 5 -4.90 -14.54 -11.45
CA LEU A 5 -4.86 -14.10 -10.04
C LEU A 5 -5.36 -12.68 -9.79
N MET A 6 -6.13 -12.09 -10.70
CA MET A 6 -6.63 -10.71 -10.60
C MET A 6 -7.41 -10.46 -9.30
N LEU A 7 -8.20 -11.44 -8.85
CA LEU A 7 -9.03 -11.34 -7.64
C LEU A 7 -8.58 -12.30 -6.53
N ALA A 8 -7.29 -12.62 -6.47
CA ALA A 8 -6.76 -13.63 -5.55
C ALA A 8 -7.09 -13.40 -4.06
N SER A 9 -7.22 -12.19 -3.61
CA SER A 9 -7.61 -11.83 -2.24
C SER A 9 -9.09 -11.49 -2.08
N SER A 10 -9.89 -11.59 -3.15
CA SER A 10 -11.28 -11.11 -3.15
C SER A 10 -12.25 -12.22 -2.75
N TYR A 11 -13.15 -11.87 -1.83
CA TYR A 11 -14.33 -12.64 -1.44
C TYR A 11 -15.56 -11.82 -1.81
N ILE A 12 -16.31 -12.27 -2.81
CA ILE A 12 -17.46 -11.54 -3.35
C ILE A 12 -18.74 -12.01 -2.68
N LEU A 13 -19.51 -11.06 -2.15
CA LEU A 13 -20.87 -11.27 -1.68
C LEU A 13 -21.84 -10.96 -2.85
N LEU A 14 -22.57 -11.95 -3.31
CA LEU A 14 -23.68 -11.75 -4.23
C LEU A 14 -24.96 -11.62 -3.42
N ALA A 15 -25.46 -10.39 -3.26
CA ALA A 15 -26.59 -10.08 -2.44
C ALA A 15 -27.85 -9.81 -3.28
N GLY A 16 -28.88 -10.58 -3.05
CA GLY A 16 -30.14 -10.41 -3.79
C GLY A 16 -31.19 -11.41 -3.39
N SER A 17 -32.41 -11.11 -3.84
CA SER A 17 -33.54 -12.03 -3.82
C SER A 17 -34.51 -11.67 -4.92
N ILE A 18 -35.33 -12.62 -5.31
CA ILE A 18 -36.30 -12.52 -6.39
C ILE A 18 -37.70 -12.50 -5.79
N SER A 19 -38.60 -11.68 -6.31
CA SER A 19 -40.01 -11.73 -5.90
C SER A 19 -40.65 -13.01 -6.45
N ASN A 20 -41.60 -13.56 -5.71
CA ASN A 20 -42.41 -14.71 -6.14
C ASN A 20 -43.31 -14.39 -7.32
N THR A 21 -43.49 -13.10 -7.68
CA THR A 21 -44.27 -12.62 -8.82
C THR A 21 -43.42 -12.31 -10.04
N THR A 22 -42.11 -12.49 -9.99
CA THR A 22 -41.18 -12.25 -11.10
C THR A 22 -41.39 -13.30 -12.20
N GLU A 23 -41.35 -12.86 -13.46
CA GLU A 23 -41.44 -13.75 -14.62
C GLU A 23 -40.29 -14.78 -14.62
N ASN A 24 -40.64 -16.05 -14.93
CA ASN A 24 -39.71 -17.15 -14.92
C ASN A 24 -38.48 -16.94 -15.82
N VAL A 25 -38.65 -16.24 -16.96
CA VAL A 25 -37.53 -15.91 -17.87
C VAL A 25 -36.48 -15.03 -17.17
N LEU A 26 -36.92 -14.07 -16.38
CA LEU A 26 -35.99 -13.21 -15.60
C LEU A 26 -35.33 -13.96 -14.45
N ILE A 27 -36.09 -14.89 -13.80
CA ILE A 27 -35.52 -15.76 -12.76
C ILE A 27 -34.42 -16.64 -13.35
N ASP A 28 -34.71 -17.32 -14.47
CA ASP A 28 -33.72 -18.20 -15.12
C ASP A 28 -32.49 -17.42 -15.55
N ARG A 29 -32.68 -16.23 -16.17
CA ARG A 29 -31.57 -15.37 -16.58
C ARG A 29 -30.69 -14.91 -15.39
N ALA A 30 -31.32 -14.59 -14.27
CA ALA A 30 -30.58 -14.20 -13.07
C ALA A 30 -29.71 -15.35 -12.54
N HIS A 31 -30.25 -16.57 -12.49
CA HIS A 31 -29.47 -17.74 -12.07
C HIS A 31 -28.39 -18.13 -13.06
N GLU A 32 -28.66 -18.06 -14.37
CA GLU A 32 -27.66 -18.25 -15.43
C GLU A 32 -26.51 -17.22 -15.32
N PHE A 33 -26.85 -15.97 -15.04
CA PHE A 33 -25.83 -14.95 -14.76
C PHE A 33 -24.98 -15.34 -13.55
N VAL A 34 -25.59 -15.76 -12.44
CA VAL A 34 -24.87 -16.15 -11.23
C VAL A 34 -23.93 -17.32 -11.51
N GLU A 35 -24.35 -18.36 -12.22
CA GLU A 35 -23.48 -19.49 -12.60
C GLU A 35 -22.29 -19.04 -13.45
N THR A 36 -22.55 -18.24 -14.48
CA THR A 36 -21.52 -17.67 -15.36
C THR A 36 -20.54 -16.75 -14.59
N PHE A 37 -21.07 -15.92 -13.70
CA PHE A 37 -20.27 -15.02 -12.89
C PHE A 37 -19.37 -15.78 -11.92
N VAL A 38 -19.88 -16.85 -11.30
CA VAL A 38 -19.08 -17.73 -10.43
C VAL A 38 -17.92 -18.33 -11.21
N GLU A 39 -18.16 -18.83 -12.42
CA GLU A 39 -17.11 -19.40 -13.27
C GLU A 39 -16.00 -18.38 -13.58
N VAL A 40 -16.39 -17.17 -14.03
CA VAL A 40 -15.42 -16.10 -14.39
C VAL A 40 -14.61 -15.68 -13.18
N VAL A 41 -15.24 -15.48 -12.01
CA VAL A 41 -14.57 -15.07 -10.77
C VAL A 41 -13.60 -16.16 -10.30
N LEU A 42 -14.00 -17.41 -10.30
CA LEU A 42 -13.13 -18.53 -9.90
C LEU A 42 -11.91 -18.65 -10.82
N ASN A 43 -12.07 -18.45 -12.13
CA ASN A 43 -10.99 -18.54 -13.11
C ASN A 43 -9.91 -17.44 -12.91
N VAL A 44 -10.28 -16.29 -12.35
CA VAL A 44 -9.35 -15.20 -12.02
C VAL A 44 -8.91 -15.19 -10.56
N GLY A 45 -9.14 -16.26 -9.83
CA GLY A 45 -8.66 -16.44 -8.47
C GLY A 45 -9.60 -15.93 -7.38
N GLY A 46 -10.75 -15.32 -7.68
CA GLY A 46 -11.70 -14.84 -6.69
C GLY A 46 -12.44 -15.95 -5.93
N SER A 47 -13.14 -15.58 -4.88
CA SER A 47 -13.88 -16.47 -3.98
C SER A 47 -15.22 -15.84 -3.60
N PHE A 48 -16.09 -16.58 -2.94
CA PHE A 48 -17.43 -16.11 -2.59
C PHE A 48 -17.71 -16.24 -1.08
N VAL A 49 -18.69 -15.44 -0.63
CA VAL A 49 -19.30 -15.55 0.71
C VAL A 49 -20.78 -15.83 0.53
N ILE A 50 -21.27 -16.90 1.12
CA ILE A 50 -22.70 -17.21 1.16
C ILE A 50 -23.19 -17.33 2.62
N TYR A 51 -24.49 -17.29 2.74
CA TYR A 51 -25.18 -17.50 3.99
C TYR A 51 -26.19 -18.63 3.84
N VAL A 52 -26.37 -19.43 4.88
CA VAL A 52 -27.33 -20.56 4.86
C VAL A 52 -28.72 -20.08 5.21
N ALA A 53 -29.61 -20.06 4.20
CA ALA A 53 -31.04 -19.85 4.36
C ALA A 53 -31.84 -21.02 3.79
N ALA A 54 -33.12 -21.15 4.18
CA ALA A 54 -34.03 -21.97 3.43
C ALA A 54 -34.09 -21.43 1.97
N GLU A 55 -34.26 -22.33 1.00
CA GLU A 55 -34.39 -21.96 -0.42
C GLU A 55 -35.88 -21.77 -0.77
N PRO A 56 -36.40 -20.52 -0.71
CA PRO A 56 -37.77 -20.27 -1.13
C PRO A 56 -37.87 -20.47 -2.63
N ILE A 57 -39.02 -21.02 -3.06
CA ILE A 57 -39.35 -21.23 -4.45
C ILE A 57 -40.64 -20.51 -4.80
N ASN A 58 -40.83 -20.12 -6.09
CA ASN A 58 -42.09 -19.62 -6.58
C ASN A 58 -43.09 -20.77 -6.89
N GLY A 59 -44.28 -20.42 -7.44
CA GLY A 59 -45.30 -21.38 -7.81
C GLY A 59 -44.88 -22.40 -8.87
N ASP A 60 -43.83 -22.12 -9.64
CA ASP A 60 -43.24 -22.99 -10.67
C ASP A 60 -41.96 -23.71 -10.22
N ASN A 61 -41.72 -23.79 -8.92
CA ASN A 61 -40.56 -24.40 -8.29
C ASN A 61 -39.20 -23.74 -8.64
N LYS A 62 -39.19 -22.47 -9.06
CA LYS A 62 -37.96 -21.73 -9.34
C LYS A 62 -37.40 -21.16 -8.03
N PRO A 63 -36.05 -21.27 -7.78
CA PRO A 63 -35.42 -20.71 -6.59
C PRO A 63 -35.47 -19.19 -6.60
N LEU A 64 -35.62 -18.57 -5.43
CA LEU A 64 -35.73 -17.12 -5.28
C LEU A 64 -34.52 -16.49 -4.55
N LEU A 65 -33.50 -17.28 -4.20
CA LEU A 65 -32.23 -16.83 -3.60
C LEU A 65 -31.03 -17.35 -4.40
N PHE A 66 -29.93 -16.64 -4.33
CA PHE A 66 -28.72 -16.94 -5.10
C PHE A 66 -27.67 -17.76 -4.37
N ASP A 67 -27.67 -17.79 -3.01
CA ASP A 67 -26.63 -18.44 -2.22
C ASP A 67 -26.42 -19.91 -2.62
N TRP A 68 -27.51 -20.67 -2.82
CA TRP A 68 -27.44 -22.07 -3.23
C TRP A 68 -26.97 -22.25 -4.68
N THR A 69 -27.28 -21.31 -5.56
CA THR A 69 -26.77 -21.31 -6.94
C THR A 69 -25.26 -21.11 -6.93
N VAL A 70 -24.77 -20.17 -6.13
CA VAL A 70 -23.32 -19.95 -5.93
C VAL A 70 -22.66 -21.24 -5.41
N ALA A 71 -23.22 -21.85 -4.34
CA ALA A 71 -22.64 -23.06 -3.76
C ALA A 71 -22.58 -24.24 -4.76
N LYS A 72 -23.67 -24.48 -5.49
CA LYS A 72 -23.74 -25.52 -6.53
C LYS A 72 -22.76 -25.27 -7.66
N ALA A 73 -22.63 -24.01 -8.12
CA ALA A 73 -21.69 -23.66 -9.16
C ALA A 73 -20.22 -23.83 -8.71
N VAL A 74 -19.86 -23.41 -7.50
CA VAL A 74 -18.51 -23.62 -6.94
C VAL A 74 -18.18 -25.11 -6.85
N ASP A 75 -19.09 -25.94 -6.34
CA ASP A 75 -18.89 -27.39 -6.21
C ASP A 75 -18.67 -28.05 -7.58
N LYS A 76 -19.49 -27.67 -8.57
CA LYS A 76 -19.41 -28.17 -9.95
C LYS A 76 -18.07 -27.82 -10.61
N LEU A 77 -17.57 -26.61 -10.37
CA LEU A 77 -16.34 -26.09 -11.02
C LEU A 77 -15.06 -26.52 -10.31
N ILE A 78 -15.15 -26.92 -9.03
CA ILE A 78 -14.02 -27.41 -8.24
C ILE A 78 -14.37 -28.77 -7.63
N PRO A 79 -14.36 -29.84 -8.44
CA PRO A 79 -14.77 -31.17 -7.98
C PRO A 79 -13.72 -31.88 -7.13
N GLY A 80 -12.47 -31.46 -7.17
CA GLY A 80 -11.34 -32.03 -6.41
C GLY A 80 -10.96 -31.24 -5.17
N ASP A 81 -9.86 -31.67 -4.53
CA ASP A 81 -9.29 -30.98 -3.38
C ASP A 81 -8.74 -29.60 -3.76
N SER A 82 -8.83 -28.65 -2.84
CA SER A 82 -8.33 -27.31 -3.02
C SER A 82 -7.39 -26.92 -1.88
N SER A 83 -6.24 -26.35 -2.22
CA SER A 83 -5.33 -25.73 -1.24
C SER A 83 -5.79 -24.35 -0.77
N ARG A 84 -6.91 -23.87 -1.31
CA ARG A 84 -7.41 -22.52 -1.07
C ARG A 84 -8.93 -22.54 -0.88
N ILE A 85 -9.41 -21.82 0.15
CA ILE A 85 -10.85 -21.62 0.39
C ILE A 85 -11.43 -20.74 -0.72
N ARG A 86 -12.44 -21.27 -1.41
CA ARG A 86 -13.15 -20.60 -2.50
C ARG A 86 -14.57 -20.21 -2.14
N LEU A 87 -15.08 -20.75 -1.02
CA LEU A 87 -16.39 -20.43 -0.52
C LEU A 87 -16.36 -20.31 1.01
N LYS A 88 -16.74 -19.15 1.53
CA LYS A 88 -17.04 -18.96 2.95
C LYS A 88 -18.52 -19.16 3.20
N ILE A 89 -18.85 -20.00 4.15
CA ILE A 89 -20.23 -20.36 4.51
C ILE A 89 -20.54 -19.77 5.87
N VAL A 90 -21.32 -18.71 5.92
CA VAL A 90 -21.73 -18.05 7.16
C VAL A 90 -22.96 -18.77 7.73
N ALA A 91 -22.78 -19.56 8.76
CA ALA A 91 -23.88 -20.27 9.41
C ALA A 91 -23.49 -20.80 10.79
N SER A 92 -24.47 -20.92 11.72
CA SER A 92 -24.34 -21.77 12.89
C SER A 92 -24.64 -23.22 12.54
N GLN A 93 -24.20 -24.15 13.39
CA GLN A 93 -24.51 -25.58 13.24
C GLN A 93 -26.04 -25.85 13.32
N GLU A 94 -26.76 -25.17 14.22
CA GLU A 94 -28.20 -25.23 14.31
C GLU A 94 -28.88 -24.77 13.02
N ARG A 95 -28.37 -23.70 12.44
CA ARG A 95 -28.90 -23.13 11.18
C ARG A 95 -28.68 -24.05 9.98
N LEU A 96 -27.53 -24.70 9.91
CA LEU A 96 -27.25 -25.73 8.92
C LEU A 96 -28.25 -26.88 9.00
N GLN A 97 -28.59 -27.29 10.21
CA GLN A 97 -29.54 -28.39 10.41
C GLN A 97 -30.99 -27.98 10.13
N SER A 98 -31.39 -26.76 10.51
CA SER A 98 -32.82 -26.32 10.45
C SER A 98 -33.18 -25.68 9.10
N LYS A 99 -32.23 -25.08 8.36
CA LYS A 99 -32.49 -24.32 7.14
C LYS A 99 -32.01 -24.99 5.87
N ALA A 100 -30.96 -25.85 5.93
CA ALA A 100 -30.45 -26.56 4.75
C ALA A 100 -31.13 -27.93 4.61
N ALA A 101 -31.55 -28.27 3.40
CA ALA A 101 -32.03 -29.61 3.04
C ALA A 101 -30.90 -30.66 3.18
N PRO A 102 -31.23 -31.95 3.37
CA PRO A 102 -30.21 -33.00 3.50
C PRO A 102 -29.18 -33.05 2.34
N GLU A 103 -29.61 -32.76 1.10
CA GLU A 103 -28.74 -32.68 -0.06
C GLU A 103 -27.80 -31.48 0.00
N GLN A 104 -28.30 -30.33 0.42
CA GLN A 104 -27.53 -29.11 0.61
C GLN A 104 -26.47 -29.28 1.71
N ARG A 105 -26.82 -29.98 2.82
CA ARG A 105 -25.83 -30.30 3.86
C ARG A 105 -24.73 -31.23 3.36
N ARG A 106 -25.08 -32.23 2.54
CA ARG A 106 -24.08 -33.13 1.89
C ARG A 106 -23.16 -32.36 0.96
N LEU A 107 -23.72 -31.47 0.16
CA LEU A 107 -22.96 -30.58 -0.75
C LEU A 107 -21.91 -29.75 0.04
N LEU A 108 -22.35 -29.00 1.05
CA LEU A 108 -21.46 -28.15 1.84
C LEU A 108 -20.43 -28.97 2.62
N GLY A 109 -20.84 -30.09 3.23
CA GLY A 109 -19.92 -31.01 3.94
C GLY A 109 -18.85 -31.59 3.03
N GLY A 110 -19.21 -31.96 1.80
CA GLY A 110 -18.27 -32.44 0.79
C GLY A 110 -17.25 -31.35 0.38
N MET A 111 -17.69 -30.11 0.17
CA MET A 111 -16.79 -28.98 -0.14
C MET A 111 -15.84 -28.66 1.01
N ILE A 112 -16.32 -28.71 2.25
CA ILE A 112 -15.48 -28.50 3.45
C ILE A 112 -14.43 -29.60 3.56
N ALA A 113 -14.82 -30.86 3.37
CA ALA A 113 -13.88 -31.99 3.43
C ALA A 113 -12.77 -31.92 2.38
N ARG A 114 -13.04 -31.33 1.20
CA ARG A 114 -12.05 -31.11 0.12
C ARG A 114 -11.25 -29.78 0.28
N GLY A 115 -11.44 -29.01 1.35
CA GLY A 115 -10.78 -27.69 1.52
C GLY A 115 -11.24 -26.61 0.53
N VAL A 116 -12.34 -26.83 -0.18
CA VAL A 116 -12.93 -25.84 -1.11
C VAL A 116 -13.70 -24.78 -0.36
N ALA A 117 -14.38 -25.18 0.74
CA ALA A 117 -15.18 -24.28 1.55
C ALA A 117 -14.75 -24.31 3.02
N GLU A 118 -15.05 -23.25 3.75
CA GLU A 118 -14.94 -23.17 5.20
C GLU A 118 -16.24 -22.70 5.83
N LEU A 119 -16.57 -23.23 7.00
CA LEU A 119 -17.70 -22.78 7.80
C LEU A 119 -17.21 -21.62 8.68
N VAL A 120 -17.82 -20.46 8.52
CA VAL A 120 -17.65 -19.31 9.40
C VAL A 120 -18.75 -19.36 10.46
N PRO A 121 -18.40 -19.61 11.73
CA PRO A 121 -19.39 -19.70 12.80
C PRO A 121 -20.00 -18.33 13.07
N LEU A 122 -21.30 -18.29 13.31
CA LEU A 122 -21.98 -17.08 13.79
C LEU A 122 -21.67 -16.89 15.29
N GLU A 123 -21.36 -15.65 15.70
CA GLU A 123 -21.21 -15.30 17.10
C GLU A 123 -22.55 -15.40 17.86
N GLU A 124 -22.50 -15.67 19.17
CA GLU A 124 -23.71 -15.84 19.99
C GLU A 124 -24.64 -14.61 20.01
N GLU A 125 -24.09 -13.40 19.92
CA GLU A 125 -24.86 -12.17 19.85
C GLU A 125 -25.73 -12.10 18.57
N VAL A 126 -25.24 -12.66 17.46
CA VAL A 126 -25.97 -12.72 16.19
C VAL A 126 -27.12 -13.73 16.26
N LEU A 127 -26.98 -14.79 17.05
CA LEU A 127 -28.02 -15.79 17.28
C LEU A 127 -29.20 -15.24 18.09
N THR A 128 -28.97 -14.26 18.96
CA THR A 128 -29.98 -13.71 19.90
C THR A 128 -30.67 -12.44 19.41
N GLY A 129 -30.34 -11.89 18.24
CA GLY A 129 -31.01 -10.71 17.69
C GLY A 129 -30.23 -9.91 16.68
N GLY A 130 -28.97 -10.29 16.39
CA GLY A 130 -28.14 -9.66 15.37
C GLY A 130 -28.57 -10.06 13.95
N ASN A 131 -28.25 -9.23 12.98
CA ASN A 131 -28.55 -9.50 11.57
C ASN A 131 -27.44 -10.35 10.94
N VAL A 132 -27.74 -11.59 10.55
CA VAL A 132 -26.81 -12.49 9.86
C VAL A 132 -26.20 -11.86 8.60
N GLY A 133 -26.88 -10.90 7.98
CA GLY A 133 -26.36 -10.12 6.88
C GLY A 133 -25.11 -9.28 7.27
N ASP A 134 -24.95 -8.97 8.54
CA ASP A 134 -23.79 -8.21 9.02
C ASP A 134 -22.54 -9.09 9.06
N GLU A 135 -22.68 -10.35 9.49
CA GLU A 135 -21.59 -11.31 9.49
C GLU A 135 -21.08 -11.64 8.08
N GLN A 136 -21.98 -11.73 7.10
CA GLN A 136 -21.53 -11.88 5.70
C GLN A 136 -20.61 -10.74 5.24
N ILE A 137 -20.92 -9.50 5.66
CA ILE A 137 -20.16 -8.30 5.28
C ILE A 137 -18.76 -8.33 5.89
N GLU A 138 -18.59 -8.88 7.11
CA GLU A 138 -17.26 -9.00 7.74
C GLU A 138 -16.29 -9.87 6.94
N HIS A 139 -16.82 -10.81 6.17
CA HIS A 139 -16.03 -11.75 5.38
C HIS A 139 -15.98 -11.43 3.88
N ALA A 140 -16.69 -10.36 3.43
CA ALA A 140 -16.72 -9.93 2.04
C ALA A 140 -15.75 -8.77 1.80
N THR A 141 -15.15 -8.75 0.61
CA THR A 141 -14.31 -7.64 0.14
C THR A 141 -14.98 -6.80 -0.95
N ALA A 142 -16.02 -7.33 -1.58
CA ALA A 142 -16.82 -6.66 -2.61
C ALA A 142 -18.25 -7.23 -2.61
N MET A 143 -19.19 -6.46 -3.11
CA MET A 143 -20.59 -6.87 -3.21
C MET A 143 -21.14 -6.61 -4.63
N VAL A 144 -21.83 -7.60 -5.17
CA VAL A 144 -22.70 -7.43 -6.33
C VAL A 144 -24.16 -7.49 -5.83
N ALA A 145 -24.94 -6.45 -6.12
CA ALA A 145 -26.34 -6.41 -5.74
C ALA A 145 -27.23 -6.76 -6.95
N LEU A 146 -28.10 -7.76 -6.77
CA LEU A 146 -28.98 -8.27 -7.81
C LEU A 146 -30.39 -8.48 -7.25
N GLY A 147 -31.32 -7.59 -7.56
CA GLY A 147 -32.67 -7.63 -7.02
C GLY A 147 -32.75 -7.32 -5.52
N GLY A 148 -33.67 -7.99 -4.83
CA GLY A 148 -33.87 -7.87 -3.40
C GLY A 148 -34.58 -6.60 -2.94
N GLY A 149 -34.71 -6.44 -1.63
CA GLY A 149 -35.39 -5.33 -1.00
C GLY A 149 -34.48 -4.55 -0.03
N LYS A 150 -35.09 -4.04 1.05
CA LYS A 150 -34.43 -3.21 2.07
C LYS A 150 -33.19 -3.88 2.69
N GLY A 151 -33.20 -5.19 2.90
CA GLY A 151 -32.04 -5.90 3.45
C GLY A 151 -30.79 -5.85 2.55
N VAL A 152 -30.97 -5.83 1.21
CA VAL A 152 -29.86 -5.67 0.26
C VAL A 152 -29.32 -4.24 0.32
N LEU A 153 -30.21 -3.24 0.37
CA LEU A 153 -29.83 -1.84 0.50
C LEU A 153 -29.06 -1.57 1.82
N ASP A 154 -29.50 -2.16 2.93
CA ASP A 154 -28.83 -2.00 4.24
C ASP A 154 -27.43 -2.62 4.23
N ARG A 155 -27.25 -3.80 3.60
CA ARG A 155 -25.93 -4.40 3.40
C ARG A 155 -25.03 -3.50 2.55
N ALA A 156 -25.55 -2.99 1.44
CA ALA A 156 -24.80 -2.08 0.57
C ALA A 156 -24.33 -0.83 1.32
N ARG A 157 -25.19 -0.25 2.17
CA ARG A 157 -24.83 0.91 3.01
C ARG A 157 -23.74 0.58 4.03
N LYS A 158 -23.78 -0.62 4.62
CA LYS A 158 -22.76 -1.09 5.57
C LYS A 158 -21.42 -1.35 4.86
N MET A 159 -21.44 -1.99 3.69
CA MET A 159 -20.24 -2.15 2.84
C MET A 159 -19.64 -0.78 2.48
N ALA A 160 -20.47 0.17 2.04
CA ALA A 160 -20.03 1.51 1.71
C ALA A 160 -19.41 2.27 2.89
N LYS A 161 -19.94 2.14 4.10
CA LYS A 161 -19.35 2.70 5.33
C LYS A 161 -17.95 2.14 5.63
N ARG A 162 -17.65 0.93 5.19
CA ARG A 162 -16.34 0.28 5.29
C ARG A 162 -15.44 0.56 4.10
N MET A 163 -15.84 1.43 3.20
CA MET A 163 -15.13 1.75 1.96
C MET A 163 -14.92 0.51 1.06
N LEU A 164 -15.84 -0.46 1.12
CA LEU A 164 -15.82 -1.65 0.29
C LEU A 164 -16.73 -1.47 -0.95
N PRO A 165 -16.30 -1.94 -2.14
CA PRO A 165 -17.00 -1.73 -3.38
C PRO A 165 -18.33 -2.49 -3.44
N VAL A 166 -19.36 -1.80 -3.94
CA VAL A 166 -20.70 -2.34 -4.20
C VAL A 166 -21.11 -2.01 -5.63
N LEU A 167 -21.40 -3.02 -6.43
CA LEU A 167 -21.84 -2.87 -7.81
C LEU A 167 -23.30 -3.34 -7.96
N PRO A 168 -24.27 -2.44 -8.24
CA PRO A 168 -25.64 -2.82 -8.52
C PRO A 168 -25.81 -3.21 -9.99
N LEU A 169 -26.57 -4.28 -10.23
CA LEU A 169 -26.94 -4.70 -11.58
C LEU A 169 -28.41 -4.42 -11.87
N ASP A 170 -28.69 -4.01 -13.11
CA ASP A 170 -30.03 -3.73 -13.57
C ASP A 170 -30.67 -5.00 -14.12
N LEU A 171 -31.45 -5.65 -13.27
CA LEU A 171 -32.39 -6.71 -13.63
C LEU A 171 -33.60 -6.60 -12.70
N GLN A 172 -34.77 -6.35 -13.25
CA GLN A 172 -36.00 -6.13 -12.49
C GLN A 172 -36.54 -7.45 -11.90
N LEU A 173 -36.05 -7.85 -10.76
CA LEU A 173 -36.45 -9.07 -10.06
C LEU A 173 -37.55 -8.87 -9.01
N GLY A 174 -38.20 -7.71 -9.02
CA GLY A 174 -39.23 -7.34 -8.04
C GLY A 174 -38.61 -7.20 -6.64
N ALA A 175 -38.40 -5.99 -6.20
CA ALA A 175 -38.18 -5.73 -4.77
C ALA A 175 -39.57 -5.80 -4.09
N ASN A 176 -39.65 -6.27 -2.86
CA ASN A 176 -40.88 -6.36 -2.08
C ASN A 176 -41.58 -4.99 -1.98
N ASN A 177 -42.23 -4.54 -3.04
CA ASN A 177 -43.11 -3.37 -3.18
C ASN A 177 -42.62 -2.03 -2.58
N GLU A 178 -41.34 -1.91 -2.22
CA GLU A 178 -40.74 -0.65 -1.73
C GLU A 178 -39.97 0.04 -2.86
N ASP A 179 -40.54 1.15 -3.39
CA ASP A 179 -39.84 2.02 -4.33
C ASP A 179 -38.48 2.43 -3.80
N GLY A 180 -37.41 2.16 -4.58
CA GLY A 180 -36.04 2.54 -4.28
C GLY A 180 -35.29 1.62 -3.38
N ALA A 181 -35.77 0.43 -3.08
CA ALA A 181 -35.07 -0.60 -2.31
C ALA A 181 -34.26 -1.57 -3.19
N GLY A 182 -33.38 -2.37 -2.59
CA GLY A 182 -32.60 -3.39 -3.27
C GLY A 182 -31.61 -2.85 -4.29
N ALA A 183 -31.28 -3.66 -5.29
CA ALA A 183 -30.31 -3.31 -6.34
C ALA A 183 -30.71 -2.07 -7.13
N LEU A 184 -31.99 -1.90 -7.44
CA LEU A 184 -32.49 -0.70 -8.16
C LEU A 184 -32.34 0.57 -7.30
N GLY A 185 -32.57 0.50 -6.00
CA GLY A 185 -32.34 1.62 -5.09
C GLY A 185 -30.87 2.01 -5.00
N ILE A 186 -29.97 1.01 -4.97
CA ILE A 186 -28.52 1.22 -5.01
C ILE A 186 -28.12 1.84 -6.36
N LEU A 187 -28.67 1.34 -7.48
CA LEU A 187 -28.39 1.85 -8.82
C LEU A 187 -28.75 3.33 -8.96
N LYS A 188 -29.93 3.75 -8.49
CA LYS A 188 -30.35 5.15 -8.47
C LYS A 188 -29.39 6.02 -7.65
N ASN A 189 -29.01 5.56 -6.46
CA ASN A 189 -28.05 6.27 -5.61
C ASN A 189 -26.64 6.30 -6.24
N PHE A 190 -26.22 5.24 -6.90
CA PHE A 190 -24.93 5.16 -7.58
C PHE A 190 -24.79 6.20 -8.69
N GLN A 191 -25.86 6.42 -9.45
CA GLN A 191 -25.88 7.41 -10.53
C GLN A 191 -25.63 8.84 -10.04
N THR A 192 -26.05 9.15 -8.81
CA THR A 192 -25.89 10.49 -8.20
C THR A 192 -24.63 10.61 -7.35
N ASN A 193 -24.23 9.53 -6.67
CA ASN A 193 -23.12 9.50 -5.72
C ASN A 193 -22.24 8.25 -5.90
N PRO A 194 -21.56 8.12 -7.05
CA PRO A 194 -20.83 6.88 -7.40
C PRO A 194 -19.70 6.53 -6.43
N LEU A 195 -19.02 7.53 -5.85
CA LEU A 195 -17.93 7.31 -4.89
C LEU A 195 -18.39 6.75 -3.55
N THR A 196 -19.69 6.82 -3.23
CA THR A 196 -20.24 6.15 -2.04
C THR A 196 -20.12 4.64 -2.13
N TYR A 197 -20.28 4.06 -3.32
CA TYR A 197 -20.29 2.61 -3.54
C TYR A 197 -19.01 2.07 -4.20
N MET A 198 -18.28 2.93 -4.90
CA MET A 198 -16.98 2.61 -5.51
C MET A 198 -16.00 3.75 -5.17
N PRO A 199 -15.39 3.70 -3.99
CA PRO A 199 -14.68 4.86 -3.41
C PRO A 199 -13.53 5.39 -4.28
N ASN A 200 -12.88 4.52 -5.06
CA ASN A 200 -11.67 4.88 -5.81
C ASN A 200 -11.94 5.03 -7.32
N SER A 201 -12.96 4.36 -7.87
CA SER A 201 -13.22 4.34 -9.32
C SER A 201 -14.65 4.73 -9.72
N GLY A 202 -15.53 5.04 -8.78
CA GLY A 202 -16.96 5.25 -9.00
C GLY A 202 -17.31 6.22 -10.14
N ASN A 203 -16.57 7.31 -10.30
CA ASN A 203 -16.77 8.28 -11.39
C ASN A 203 -16.49 7.70 -12.80
N LYS A 204 -15.66 6.65 -12.89
CA LYS A 204 -15.45 5.90 -14.13
C LYS A 204 -16.51 4.84 -14.32
N VAL A 205 -16.86 4.13 -13.25
CA VAL A 205 -17.81 3.01 -13.25
C VAL A 205 -19.22 3.47 -13.60
N VAL A 206 -19.68 4.63 -13.11
CA VAL A 206 -21.01 5.16 -13.42
C VAL A 206 -21.26 5.32 -14.95
N LYS A 207 -20.20 5.60 -15.72
CA LYS A 207 -20.29 5.77 -17.17
C LYS A 207 -20.49 4.45 -17.92
N VAL A 208 -20.02 3.34 -17.36
CA VAL A 208 -20.10 2.00 -17.97
C VAL A 208 -21.25 1.16 -17.38
N LEU A 209 -21.88 1.63 -16.32
CA LEU A 209 -22.95 0.92 -15.62
C LEU A 209 -24.11 0.51 -16.53
N PRO A 210 -24.62 1.36 -17.50
CA PRO A 210 -25.68 0.96 -18.43
C PRO A 210 -25.31 -0.24 -19.30
N ALA A 211 -24.00 -0.43 -19.59
CA ALA A 211 -23.52 -1.57 -20.38
C ALA A 211 -23.46 -2.88 -19.58
N LEU A 212 -23.78 -2.86 -18.29
CA LEU A 212 -23.89 -4.04 -17.42
C LEU A 212 -25.36 -4.46 -17.20
N SER A 213 -26.30 -3.94 -17.99
CA SER A 213 -27.72 -4.31 -17.91
C SER A 213 -27.91 -5.79 -18.24
N LEU A 214 -28.69 -6.48 -17.41
CA LEU A 214 -29.09 -7.87 -17.62
C LEU A 214 -30.46 -8.00 -18.25
N GLN A 215 -31.14 -6.89 -18.54
CA GLN A 215 -32.50 -6.90 -19.15
C GLN A 215 -32.47 -7.32 -20.60
N GLU A 216 -31.40 -6.99 -21.33
CA GLU A 216 -31.26 -7.30 -22.75
C GLU A 216 -30.95 -8.78 -22.97
N PRO A 217 -31.80 -9.59 -23.61
CA PRO A 217 -31.59 -11.02 -23.79
C PRO A 217 -30.37 -11.36 -24.65
N VAL A 218 -29.97 -10.45 -25.54
CA VAL A 218 -28.82 -10.64 -26.46
C VAL A 218 -27.48 -10.35 -25.84
N VAL A 219 -27.41 -9.77 -24.65
CA VAL A 219 -26.12 -9.47 -24.00
C VAL A 219 -25.53 -10.76 -23.46
N ALA A 220 -24.31 -11.05 -23.85
CA ALA A 220 -23.57 -12.23 -23.35
C ALA A 220 -23.25 -12.08 -21.85
N LEU A 221 -23.75 -12.98 -21.02
CA LEU A 221 -23.53 -12.95 -19.56
C LEU A 221 -22.07 -13.07 -19.19
N ALA A 222 -21.27 -13.80 -19.98
CA ALA A 222 -19.83 -13.90 -19.79
C ALA A 222 -19.10 -12.56 -19.99
N ASP A 223 -19.53 -11.74 -20.94
CA ASP A 223 -18.96 -10.41 -21.18
C ASP A 223 -19.27 -9.46 -20.03
N ILE A 224 -20.50 -9.48 -19.51
CA ILE A 224 -20.89 -8.71 -18.33
C ILE A 224 -20.07 -9.16 -17.12
N SER A 225 -19.96 -10.46 -16.87
CA SER A 225 -19.19 -11.04 -15.78
C SER A 225 -17.71 -10.63 -15.84
N THR A 226 -17.11 -10.68 -17.02
CA THR A 226 -15.72 -10.26 -17.25
C THR A 226 -15.53 -8.77 -16.97
N ARG A 227 -16.47 -7.92 -17.39
CA ARG A 227 -16.43 -6.48 -17.10
C ARG A 227 -16.55 -6.18 -15.60
N ILE A 228 -17.40 -6.91 -14.88
CA ILE A 228 -17.55 -6.76 -13.43
C ILE A 228 -16.24 -7.13 -12.72
N VAL A 229 -15.62 -8.23 -13.09
CA VAL A 229 -14.31 -8.64 -12.59
C VAL A 229 -13.26 -7.55 -12.80
N LYS A 230 -13.22 -6.99 -14.02
CA LYS A 230 -12.29 -5.90 -14.35
C LYS A 230 -12.56 -4.66 -13.49
N ILE A 231 -13.81 -4.29 -13.28
CA ILE A 231 -14.21 -3.15 -12.43
C ILE A 231 -13.71 -3.35 -11.00
N PHE A 232 -13.91 -4.53 -10.40
CA PHE A 232 -13.41 -4.81 -9.04
C PHE A 232 -11.90 -4.84 -8.96
N TYR A 233 -11.23 -5.37 -9.98
CA TYR A 233 -9.79 -5.32 -10.06
C TYR A 233 -9.25 -3.89 -10.13
N GLU A 234 -9.81 -3.05 -11.00
CA GLU A 234 -9.44 -1.64 -11.14
C GLU A 234 -9.72 -0.84 -9.85
N GLU A 235 -10.83 -1.12 -9.16
CA GLU A 235 -11.15 -0.51 -7.87
C GLU A 235 -10.10 -0.88 -6.79
N GLU A 236 -9.72 -2.14 -6.73
CA GLU A 236 -8.69 -2.60 -5.79
C GLU A 236 -7.30 -2.02 -6.13
N GLN A 237 -6.94 -1.94 -7.41
CA GLN A 237 -5.69 -1.28 -7.82
C GLN A 237 -5.70 0.20 -7.44
N ALA A 238 -6.80 0.92 -7.70
CA ALA A 238 -6.94 2.31 -7.31
C ALA A 238 -6.90 2.49 -5.78
N ARG A 239 -7.48 1.55 -5.02
CA ARG A 239 -7.40 1.54 -3.55
C ARG A 239 -5.96 1.37 -3.07
N ILE A 240 -5.24 0.40 -3.63
CA ILE A 240 -3.82 0.16 -3.29
C ILE A 240 -2.97 1.40 -3.65
N GLU A 241 -3.23 2.02 -4.79
CA GLU A 241 -2.55 3.24 -5.22
C GLU A 241 -2.82 4.44 -4.32
N ALA A 242 -4.01 4.51 -3.72
CA ALA A 242 -4.41 5.57 -2.79
C ALA A 242 -3.92 5.36 -1.36
N LEU A 243 -3.41 4.15 -1.01
CA LEU A 243 -2.86 3.90 0.31
C LEU A 243 -1.61 4.78 0.55
N PRO A 244 -1.48 5.34 1.77
CA PRO A 244 -0.24 6.00 2.16
C PRO A 244 0.95 5.04 2.00
N PRO A 245 2.07 5.50 1.44
CA PRO A 245 3.26 4.65 1.36
C PRO A 245 3.84 4.37 2.75
N ASP A 246 4.43 3.19 2.91
CA ASP A 246 5.15 2.85 4.14
C ASP A 246 6.37 3.75 4.34
N VAL A 247 7.05 4.11 3.24
CA VAL A 247 8.26 4.92 3.28
C VAL A 247 8.28 5.96 2.15
N LEU A 248 8.47 7.22 2.52
CA LEU A 248 8.85 8.28 1.60
C LEU A 248 10.38 8.41 1.61
N VAL A 249 11.01 8.23 0.46
CA VAL A 249 12.47 8.36 0.27
C VAL A 249 12.75 9.66 -0.48
N LEU A 250 13.57 10.51 0.09
CA LEU A 250 13.90 11.84 -0.45
C LEU A 250 15.36 11.90 -0.90
N THR A 251 15.61 12.63 -1.97
CA THR A 251 16.93 12.99 -2.46
C THR A 251 16.98 14.49 -2.79
N ALA A 252 18.14 15.09 -2.78
CA ALA A 252 18.30 16.52 -3.08
C ALA A 252 18.80 16.77 -4.52
N LEU A 253 19.65 15.88 -5.04
CA LEU A 253 20.36 16.04 -6.30
C LEU A 253 19.96 14.95 -7.31
N ASP A 254 20.09 15.26 -8.61
CA ASP A 254 19.82 14.30 -9.69
C ASP A 254 20.71 13.04 -9.61
N VAL A 255 21.97 13.18 -9.21
CA VAL A 255 22.88 12.04 -9.02
C VAL A 255 22.42 11.12 -7.89
N GLU A 256 21.81 11.66 -6.84
CA GLU A 256 21.23 10.90 -5.74
C GLU A 256 19.93 10.22 -6.17
N LEU A 257 19.08 10.91 -6.93
CA LEU A 257 17.87 10.33 -7.51
C LEU A 257 18.21 9.17 -8.47
N ALA A 258 19.21 9.33 -9.32
CA ALA A 258 19.66 8.27 -10.22
C ALA A 258 20.17 7.04 -9.44
N ALA A 259 20.95 7.25 -8.38
CA ALA A 259 21.41 6.21 -7.49
C ALA A 259 20.25 5.53 -6.75
N ALA A 260 19.27 6.31 -6.27
CA ALA A 260 18.05 5.79 -5.66
C ALA A 260 17.25 4.93 -6.65
N LYS A 261 16.96 5.43 -7.86
CA LYS A 261 16.25 4.65 -8.88
C LYS A 261 16.94 3.32 -9.15
N GLN A 262 18.24 3.30 -9.34
CA GLN A 262 19.00 2.08 -9.58
C GLN A 262 18.90 1.09 -8.41
N ALA A 263 19.07 1.55 -7.18
CA ALA A 263 19.02 0.69 -5.99
C ALA A 263 17.63 0.13 -5.70
N PHE A 264 16.58 0.89 -6.01
CA PHE A 264 15.18 0.46 -5.87
C PHE A 264 14.65 -0.31 -7.08
N GLY A 265 15.48 -0.60 -8.09
CA GLY A 265 15.09 -1.35 -9.28
C GLY A 265 14.14 -0.60 -10.22
N ILE A 266 14.18 0.74 -10.20
CA ILE A 266 13.41 1.60 -11.09
C ILE A 266 14.25 1.87 -12.35
N ALA A 267 13.68 1.65 -13.53
CA ALA A 267 14.36 1.95 -14.78
C ALA A 267 14.68 3.45 -14.89
N GLU A 268 15.77 3.80 -15.53
CA GLU A 268 16.22 5.20 -15.67
C GLU A 268 15.15 6.05 -16.35
N ASP A 269 14.52 5.50 -17.40
CA ASP A 269 13.45 6.10 -18.20
C ASP A 269 12.04 5.89 -17.65
N ALA A 270 11.91 5.32 -16.42
CA ALA A 270 10.61 5.08 -15.81
C ALA A 270 9.83 6.39 -15.64
N GLU A 271 8.59 6.37 -16.12
CA GLU A 271 7.66 7.49 -15.93
C GLU A 271 7.41 7.77 -14.46
N HIS A 272 7.26 9.03 -14.12
CA HIS A 272 6.83 9.46 -12.78
C HIS A 272 5.32 9.57 -12.70
N THR A 273 4.79 9.46 -11.49
CA THR A 273 3.44 9.92 -11.17
C THR A 273 3.53 11.31 -10.53
N THR A 274 2.42 12.04 -10.53
CA THR A 274 2.37 13.41 -10.01
C THR A 274 1.48 13.46 -8.78
N THR A 275 1.95 14.09 -7.70
CA THR A 275 1.12 14.33 -6.49
C THR A 275 0.07 15.41 -6.74
N GLU A 276 -0.83 15.66 -5.77
CA GLU A 276 -1.82 16.73 -5.85
C GLU A 276 -1.19 18.12 -6.05
N ASN A 277 -0.01 18.36 -5.48
CA ASN A 277 0.74 19.60 -5.63
C ASN A 277 1.69 19.61 -6.84
N GLY A 278 1.59 18.65 -7.74
CA GLY A 278 2.38 18.60 -8.99
C GLY A 278 3.80 18.06 -8.82
N LEU A 279 4.16 17.49 -7.68
CA LEU A 279 5.50 16.93 -7.46
C LEU A 279 5.66 15.57 -8.12
N HIS A 280 6.79 15.35 -8.78
CA HIS A 280 7.10 14.08 -9.42
C HIS A 280 7.56 13.05 -8.40
N VAL A 281 6.98 11.85 -8.49
CA VAL A 281 7.31 10.74 -7.60
C VAL A 281 7.38 9.42 -8.36
N TRP A 282 8.24 8.52 -7.89
CA TRP A 282 8.39 7.16 -8.39
C TRP A 282 8.03 6.16 -7.30
N LYS A 283 7.26 5.15 -7.66
CA LYS A 283 6.86 4.08 -6.72
C LYS A 283 7.75 2.86 -6.89
N ALA A 284 8.18 2.26 -5.79
CA ALA A 284 8.92 1.01 -5.78
C ALA A 284 8.55 0.14 -4.58
N PRO A 285 8.34 -1.16 -4.78
CA PRO A 285 8.19 -2.09 -3.67
C PRO A 285 9.56 -2.54 -3.15
N VAL A 286 9.68 -2.69 -1.83
CA VAL A 286 10.85 -3.33 -1.20
C VAL A 286 10.39 -4.55 -0.42
N THR A 287 10.86 -5.74 -0.82
CA THR A 287 10.54 -6.98 -0.10
C THR A 287 11.30 -7.03 1.21
N LYS A 288 10.57 -7.14 2.32
CA LYS A 288 11.13 -7.28 3.67
C LYS A 288 11.50 -8.71 3.97
N ARG A 289 12.42 -8.87 4.91
CA ARG A 289 12.70 -10.17 5.53
C ARG A 289 11.40 -10.72 6.15
N GLY A 290 10.94 -11.87 5.66
CA GLY A 290 9.64 -12.46 6.05
C GLY A 290 8.54 -12.34 4.98
N GLY A 291 8.87 -11.81 3.78
CA GLY A 291 7.99 -11.82 2.61
C GLY A 291 6.95 -10.70 2.52
N LYS A 292 6.80 -9.88 3.55
CA LYS A 292 5.96 -8.67 3.50
C LYS A 292 6.61 -7.63 2.57
N THR A 293 5.85 -6.89 1.80
CA THR A 293 6.36 -5.85 0.90
C THR A 293 6.10 -4.47 1.49
N ALA A 294 7.13 -3.63 1.57
CA ALA A 294 7.00 -2.22 1.91
C ALA A 294 6.76 -1.41 0.63
N SER A 295 5.74 -0.56 0.63
CA SER A 295 5.47 0.41 -0.43
C SER A 295 6.36 1.63 -0.22
N CYS A 296 7.26 1.90 -1.17
CA CYS A 296 8.14 3.05 -1.12
C CYS A 296 7.79 4.05 -2.23
N VAL A 297 7.88 5.33 -1.91
CA VAL A 297 7.77 6.43 -2.87
C VAL A 297 9.03 7.26 -2.81
N ILE A 298 9.63 7.53 -3.97
CA ILE A 298 10.87 8.29 -4.09
C ILE A 298 10.54 9.66 -4.71
N ALA A 299 11.12 10.73 -4.15
CA ALA A 299 11.02 12.08 -4.68
C ALA A 299 12.36 12.80 -4.60
N CYS A 300 12.58 13.76 -5.51
CA CYS A 300 13.77 14.60 -5.50
C CYS A 300 13.36 16.07 -5.26
N PHE A 301 14.13 16.78 -4.46
CA PHE A 301 13.98 18.22 -4.31
C PHE A 301 14.38 18.94 -5.60
N ALA A 302 13.82 20.10 -5.84
CA ALA A 302 14.22 20.89 -7.00
C ALA A 302 15.55 21.62 -6.80
N GLY A 303 16.13 21.57 -5.60
CA GLY A 303 17.38 22.23 -5.22
C GLY A 303 17.88 21.76 -3.86
N ALA A 304 19.13 22.08 -3.56
CA ALA A 304 19.75 21.83 -2.26
C ALA A 304 19.47 22.97 -1.28
N GLY A 305 19.36 22.67 0.00
CA GLY A 305 19.18 23.63 1.09
C GLY A 305 17.99 23.31 1.99
N ASN A 306 18.06 23.77 3.22
CA ASN A 306 17.04 23.47 4.26
C ASN A 306 15.66 24.06 3.95
N VAL A 307 15.63 25.21 3.26
CA VAL A 307 14.37 25.88 2.86
C VAL A 307 13.59 25.02 1.87
N ASP A 308 14.25 24.55 0.80
CA ASP A 308 13.65 23.69 -0.20
C ASP A 308 13.29 22.32 0.40
N ALA A 309 14.18 21.75 1.20
CA ALA A 309 13.94 20.50 1.91
C ALA A 309 12.69 20.60 2.82
N ALA A 310 12.52 21.67 3.57
CA ALA A 310 11.35 21.88 4.42
C ALA A 310 10.07 22.05 3.60
N SER A 311 10.10 22.85 2.54
CA SER A 311 8.95 23.15 1.70
C SER A 311 8.44 21.90 0.98
N VAL A 312 9.31 21.23 0.23
CA VAL A 312 8.96 20.03 -0.57
C VAL A 312 8.55 18.88 0.34
N THR A 313 9.29 18.65 1.45
CA THR A 313 8.89 17.61 2.43
C THR A 313 7.50 17.87 2.97
N THR A 314 7.17 19.11 3.34
CA THR A 314 5.85 19.47 3.85
C THR A 314 4.73 19.17 2.84
N MET A 315 4.92 19.51 1.56
CA MET A 315 3.96 19.18 0.49
C MET A 315 3.78 17.66 0.36
N LEU A 316 4.88 16.91 0.28
CA LEU A 316 4.84 15.44 0.15
C LEU A 316 4.21 14.75 1.37
N LEU A 317 4.45 15.26 2.59
CA LEU A 317 3.82 14.74 3.81
C LEU A 317 2.30 14.95 3.82
N ARG A 318 1.81 16.05 3.26
CA ARG A 318 0.38 16.33 3.11
C ARG A 318 -0.26 15.44 2.05
N ASP A 319 0.36 15.35 0.88
CA ASP A 319 -0.17 14.63 -0.27
C ASP A 319 -0.15 13.10 -0.06
N LEU A 320 0.98 12.57 0.41
CA LEU A 320 1.22 11.12 0.47
C LEU A 320 0.97 10.51 1.85
N ARG A 321 1.05 11.29 2.93
CA ARG A 321 0.87 10.84 4.33
C ARG A 321 1.72 9.62 4.73
N PRO A 322 2.99 9.53 4.35
CA PRO A 322 3.80 8.33 4.55
C PRO A 322 3.89 7.94 6.03
N ALA A 323 4.09 6.64 6.29
CA ALA A 323 4.28 6.16 7.66
C ALA A 323 5.68 6.50 8.20
N ASN A 324 6.71 6.48 7.34
CA ASN A 324 8.09 6.80 7.65
C ASN A 324 8.70 7.67 6.56
N VAL A 325 9.72 8.45 6.92
CA VAL A 325 10.49 9.27 5.97
C VAL A 325 11.94 8.88 6.04
N MET A 326 12.59 8.74 4.89
CA MET A 326 14.04 8.60 4.79
C MET A 326 14.58 9.63 3.81
N MET A 327 15.78 10.10 4.05
CA MET A 327 16.52 10.87 3.07
C MET A 327 17.86 10.17 2.81
N LEU A 328 18.13 9.89 1.56
CA LEU A 328 19.43 9.42 1.12
C LEU A 328 20.13 10.49 0.30
N GLY A 329 21.42 10.55 0.41
CA GLY A 329 22.21 11.51 -0.36
C GLY A 329 23.68 11.45 -0.01
N ILE A 330 24.39 12.50 -0.43
CA ILE A 330 25.82 12.67 -0.18
C ILE A 330 26.07 13.75 0.86
N ALA A 331 27.25 13.73 1.47
CA ALA A 331 27.66 14.73 2.44
C ALA A 331 29.19 14.88 2.50
N ALA A 332 29.65 16.01 3.04
CA ALA A 332 31.04 16.19 3.39
C ALA A 332 31.36 15.54 4.76
N GLY A 333 32.44 14.79 4.84
CA GLY A 333 32.92 14.17 6.07
C GLY A 333 34.15 14.89 6.67
N LEU A 334 34.29 14.84 7.99
CA LEU A 334 35.52 15.30 8.63
C LEU A 334 36.67 14.31 8.34
N ARG A 335 37.76 14.80 7.78
CA ARG A 335 38.88 14.00 7.23
C ARG A 335 39.45 12.96 8.20
N ASP A 336 39.55 13.30 9.47
CA ASP A 336 40.11 12.41 10.52
C ASP A 336 39.07 11.39 11.06
N LYS A 337 37.83 11.51 10.65
CA LYS A 337 36.69 10.71 11.17
C LYS A 337 35.95 9.92 10.12
N CYS A 338 36.01 10.35 8.87
CA CYS A 338 35.30 9.78 7.75
C CYS A 338 36.23 9.39 6.62
N ALA A 339 35.80 8.46 5.79
CA ALA A 339 36.45 8.07 4.54
C ALA A 339 35.49 8.26 3.37
N LEU A 340 36.01 8.56 2.17
CA LEU A 340 35.23 8.67 0.95
C LEU A 340 34.51 7.35 0.64
N GLY A 341 33.23 7.42 0.33
CA GLY A 341 32.39 6.26 0.11
C GLY A 341 31.83 5.59 1.39
N GLU A 342 32.29 6.00 2.58
CA GLU A 342 31.69 5.54 3.83
C GLU A 342 30.25 6.03 3.96
N VAL A 343 29.35 5.18 4.48
CA VAL A 343 27.95 5.54 4.70
C VAL A 343 27.68 5.79 6.17
N VAL A 344 26.99 6.88 6.46
CA VAL A 344 26.57 7.25 7.81
C VAL A 344 25.05 7.31 7.92
N LEU A 345 24.54 6.80 9.04
CA LEU A 345 23.15 6.94 9.49
C LEU A 345 23.12 8.06 10.54
N ALA A 346 22.27 9.05 10.36
CA ALA A 346 22.18 10.15 11.32
C ALA A 346 21.80 9.62 12.72
N GLU A 347 22.57 9.98 13.74
CA GLU A 347 22.19 9.82 15.15
C GLU A 347 21.39 11.05 15.63
N ARG A 348 21.80 12.21 15.14
CA ARG A 348 21.19 13.52 15.39
C ARG A 348 21.58 14.51 14.29
N ILE A 349 20.76 15.53 14.15
CA ILE A 349 21.01 16.69 13.27
C ILE A 349 21.30 17.90 14.15
N VAL A 350 22.31 18.68 13.80
CA VAL A 350 22.68 19.94 14.44
C VAL A 350 22.51 21.05 13.41
N ALA A 351 21.44 21.85 13.53
CA ALA A 351 21.26 23.07 12.76
C ALA A 351 22.19 24.15 13.31
N TYR A 352 23.34 24.34 12.69
CA TYR A 352 24.45 25.11 13.29
C TYR A 352 24.42 26.60 12.96
N GLU A 353 23.59 27.05 12.01
CA GLU A 353 23.58 28.45 11.57
C GLU A 353 22.69 29.36 12.43
N SER A 354 21.85 28.81 13.28
CA SER A 354 21.03 29.62 14.19
C SER A 354 21.92 30.40 15.15
N ALA A 355 21.77 31.73 15.17
CA ALA A 355 22.63 32.59 15.95
C ALA A 355 21.87 33.87 16.38
N ALA A 356 22.33 34.50 17.44
CA ALA A 356 21.95 35.87 17.84
C ALA A 356 23.05 36.85 17.47
N LEU A 357 22.67 37.98 16.90
CA LEU A 357 23.54 39.14 16.79
C LEU A 357 23.41 39.98 18.08
N VAL A 358 24.47 40.06 18.83
CA VAL A 358 24.46 40.78 20.09
C VAL A 358 25.23 42.12 19.97
N GLU A 359 25.11 42.97 20.97
CA GLU A 359 25.75 44.32 21.01
C GLU A 359 27.24 44.22 20.64
N GLY A 360 27.72 45.15 19.83
CA GLY A 360 29.10 45.18 19.31
C GLY A 360 29.32 44.29 18.07
N GLY A 361 28.25 43.77 17.43
CA GLY A 361 28.31 42.97 16.20
C GLY A 361 28.82 41.52 16.42
N LYS A 362 28.89 41.08 17.66
CA LYS A 362 29.30 39.71 18.01
C LYS A 362 28.17 38.72 17.66
N VAL A 363 28.55 37.62 17.08
CA VAL A 363 27.63 36.47 16.78
C VAL A 363 27.69 35.47 17.90
N GLU A 364 26.54 35.21 18.54
CA GLU A 364 26.36 34.15 19.55
C GLU A 364 25.63 32.97 18.91
N ALA A 365 26.33 31.84 18.73
CA ALA A 365 25.73 30.66 18.13
C ALA A 365 24.68 30.02 19.04
N ARG A 366 23.56 29.60 18.46
CA ARG A 366 22.42 28.96 19.12
C ARG A 366 21.97 27.71 18.34
N PRO A 367 22.83 26.68 18.23
CA PRO A 367 22.51 25.52 17.41
C PRO A 367 21.31 24.76 17.97
N GLU A 368 20.40 24.35 17.07
CA GLU A 368 19.30 23.47 17.43
C GLU A 368 19.69 22.01 17.16
N ILE A 369 19.42 21.14 18.15
CA ILE A 369 19.79 19.72 18.08
C ILE A 369 18.55 18.86 18.09
N THR A 370 18.31 18.18 16.98
CA THR A 370 17.20 17.22 16.84
C THR A 370 17.73 15.78 16.85
N ARG A 371 17.15 14.94 17.71
CA ARG A 371 17.46 13.52 17.80
C ARG A 371 16.41 12.69 17.06
N LEU A 372 16.83 11.53 16.57
CA LEU A 372 15.91 10.50 16.08
C LEU A 372 14.92 10.09 17.18
N SER A 373 13.71 9.70 16.78
CA SER A 373 12.74 9.07 17.68
C SER A 373 13.31 7.79 18.31
N MET A 374 12.78 7.38 19.47
CA MET A 374 13.25 6.18 20.17
C MET A 374 13.17 4.94 19.27
N ARG A 375 12.06 4.76 18.55
CA ARG A 375 11.87 3.63 17.64
C ARG A 375 12.95 3.58 16.58
N VAL A 376 13.20 4.67 15.85
CA VAL A 376 14.22 4.72 14.80
C VAL A 376 15.61 4.43 15.35
N ARG A 377 15.92 4.92 16.56
CA ARG A 377 17.21 4.61 17.21
C ARG A 377 17.36 3.13 17.54
N GLN A 378 16.30 2.48 18.01
CA GLN A 378 16.31 1.04 18.29
C GLN A 378 16.45 0.24 17.01
N ASP A 379 15.71 0.60 15.95
CA ASP A 379 15.81 -0.03 14.64
C ASP A 379 17.23 0.09 14.07
N VAL A 380 17.83 1.28 14.08
CA VAL A 380 19.21 1.50 13.64
C VAL A 380 20.22 0.69 14.49
N SER A 381 20.08 0.68 15.81
CA SER A 381 20.95 -0.08 16.70
C SER A 381 20.85 -1.58 16.41
N SER A 382 19.64 -2.11 16.26
CA SER A 382 19.41 -3.52 15.91
C SER A 382 19.99 -3.87 14.54
N TYR A 383 19.77 -3.01 13.54
CA TYR A 383 20.30 -3.18 12.19
C TYR A 383 21.83 -3.29 12.18
N LEU A 384 22.51 -2.39 12.88
CA LEU A 384 23.98 -2.36 12.96
C LEU A 384 24.59 -3.47 13.84
N SER A 385 23.82 -4.08 14.73
CA SER A 385 24.32 -5.10 15.66
C SER A 385 24.66 -6.43 14.97
N ASN A 386 23.96 -6.78 13.89
CA ASN A 386 24.18 -8.03 13.15
C ASN A 386 25.23 -7.88 12.03
N ARG A 387 26.48 -7.57 12.45
CA ARG A 387 27.56 -7.14 11.54
C ARG A 387 27.82 -8.11 10.39
N VAL A 388 28.00 -9.38 10.68
CA VAL A 388 28.41 -10.40 9.68
C VAL A 388 27.37 -10.51 8.57
N THR A 389 26.08 -10.65 8.93
CA THR A 389 25.00 -10.77 7.96
C THR A 389 24.78 -9.46 7.19
N LEU A 390 24.93 -8.32 7.87
CA LEU A 390 24.79 -7.00 7.25
C LEU A 390 25.92 -6.75 6.24
N GLU A 391 27.15 -7.04 6.59
CA GLU A 391 28.32 -6.88 5.73
C GLU A 391 28.19 -7.72 4.45
N SER A 392 27.76 -8.99 4.57
CA SER A 392 27.51 -9.85 3.40
C SER A 392 26.45 -9.27 2.47
N ARG A 393 25.27 -8.87 3.00
CA ARG A 393 24.19 -8.31 2.17
C ARG A 393 24.60 -7.01 1.47
N LEU A 394 25.32 -6.14 2.17
CA LEU A 394 25.80 -4.88 1.58
C LEU A 394 26.88 -5.12 0.54
N ALA A 395 27.78 -6.10 0.74
CA ALA A 395 28.76 -6.47 -0.26
C ALA A 395 28.08 -6.96 -1.55
N ASP A 396 27.06 -7.82 -1.44
CA ASP A 396 26.25 -8.27 -2.57
C ASP A 396 25.56 -7.09 -3.27
N SER A 397 24.96 -6.17 -2.50
CA SER A 397 24.31 -4.98 -3.03
C SER A 397 25.29 -4.04 -3.75
N TYR A 398 26.49 -3.86 -3.22
CA TYR A 398 27.54 -3.06 -3.84
C TYR A 398 27.99 -3.66 -5.16
N GLN A 399 28.15 -4.98 -5.22
CA GLN A 399 28.47 -5.69 -6.45
C GLN A 399 27.39 -5.48 -7.52
N VAL A 400 26.11 -5.65 -7.15
CA VAL A 400 24.97 -5.46 -8.07
C VAL A 400 24.89 -4.02 -8.60
N LEU A 401 25.20 -3.02 -7.78
CA LEU A 401 25.17 -1.60 -8.14
C LEU A 401 26.44 -1.12 -8.83
N GLY A 402 27.44 -1.99 -8.99
CA GLY A 402 28.74 -1.64 -9.56
C GLY A 402 29.49 -0.58 -8.74
N ILE A 403 29.49 -0.74 -7.40
CA ILE A 403 30.20 0.18 -6.50
C ILE A 403 31.57 -0.38 -6.23
N GLU A 404 32.58 0.23 -6.84
CA GLU A 404 33.99 -0.09 -6.64
C GLU A 404 34.73 1.19 -6.25
N PHE A 405 35.31 1.18 -5.05
CA PHE A 405 36.12 2.29 -4.58
C PHE A 405 37.59 2.08 -4.98
N PRO A 406 38.26 3.11 -5.50
CA PRO A 406 39.69 3.03 -5.78
C PRO A 406 40.48 2.88 -4.46
N ASP A 407 41.56 2.13 -4.48
CA ASP A 407 42.41 1.87 -3.32
C ASP A 407 43.01 3.14 -2.71
N GLN A 408 43.34 4.11 -3.54
CA GLN A 408 43.92 5.40 -3.16
C GLN A 408 43.46 6.53 -4.06
N VAL A 409 43.22 7.69 -3.48
CA VAL A 409 42.96 8.94 -4.20
C VAL A 409 43.64 10.10 -3.49
N GLU A 410 44.00 11.12 -4.28
CA GLU A 410 44.63 12.35 -3.76
C GLU A 410 43.68 13.11 -2.81
N ALA A 411 42.37 12.97 -3.00
CA ALA A 411 41.35 13.63 -2.21
C ALA A 411 41.35 13.22 -0.72
N GLY A 412 41.81 11.99 -0.39
CA GLY A 412 41.92 11.56 1.01
C GLY A 412 41.63 10.07 1.23
N PRO A 413 41.39 9.65 2.48
CA PRO A 413 41.13 8.25 2.82
C PRO A 413 39.83 7.74 2.15
N VAL A 414 39.88 6.50 1.65
CA VAL A 414 38.75 5.81 1.02
C VAL A 414 38.27 4.70 1.94
N ALA A 415 36.95 4.44 1.95
CA ALA A 415 36.35 3.36 2.74
C ALA A 415 36.92 2.00 2.33
N LYS A 416 37.31 1.19 3.31
CA LYS A 416 37.85 -0.17 3.12
C LYS A 416 36.81 -1.27 3.27
N GLY A 417 35.57 -0.91 3.57
CA GLY A 417 34.47 -1.85 3.80
C GLY A 417 33.12 -1.21 3.56
N VAL A 418 32.10 -2.05 3.57
CA VAL A 418 30.70 -1.66 3.24
C VAL A 418 29.86 -1.30 4.48
N MET A 419 30.41 -1.49 5.67
CA MET A 419 29.68 -1.31 6.93
C MET A 419 29.36 0.16 7.22
N PRO A 420 28.07 0.53 7.34
CA PRO A 420 27.69 1.88 7.76
C PRO A 420 27.94 2.09 9.26
N LYS A 421 28.06 3.37 9.66
CA LYS A 421 28.15 3.79 11.06
C LYS A 421 27.11 4.86 11.38
N THR A 422 26.91 5.15 12.65
CA THR A 422 26.16 6.32 13.07
C THR A 422 27.04 7.55 13.18
N ALA A 423 26.51 8.73 12.84
CA ALA A 423 27.22 9.99 13.00
C ALA A 423 26.28 11.14 13.41
N THR A 424 26.86 12.16 14.03
CA THR A 424 26.19 13.46 14.19
C THR A 424 26.43 14.29 12.95
N ILE A 425 25.35 14.77 12.34
CA ILE A 425 25.34 15.53 11.08
C ILE A 425 25.06 16.99 11.38
N ALA A 426 25.96 17.87 10.96
CA ALA A 426 25.75 19.32 10.97
C ALA A 426 25.01 19.75 9.69
N SER A 427 23.90 20.47 9.83
CA SER A 427 23.07 20.94 8.73
C SER A 427 23.04 22.46 8.67
N GLY A 428 23.28 23.03 7.49
CA GLY A 428 23.28 24.48 7.24
C GLY A 428 23.00 24.81 5.77
N GLU A 429 22.86 26.10 5.46
CA GLU A 429 22.57 26.56 4.09
C GLU A 429 23.84 26.73 3.21
N LYS A 430 25.01 26.64 3.83
CA LYS A 430 26.26 26.95 3.13
C LYS A 430 26.99 25.70 2.67
N LEU A 431 27.32 25.67 1.40
CA LEU A 431 28.26 24.68 0.87
C LEU A 431 29.64 24.89 1.48
N LEU A 432 30.10 23.93 2.27
CA LEU A 432 31.41 24.01 2.90
C LEU A 432 32.53 23.69 1.89
N ARG A 433 33.51 24.60 1.79
CA ARG A 433 34.75 24.43 1.02
C ARG A 433 35.97 24.91 1.84
N ASP A 434 35.83 25.02 3.15
CA ASP A 434 36.81 25.53 4.09
C ASP A 434 36.93 24.58 5.28
N PRO A 435 38.07 23.85 5.41
CA PRO A 435 38.29 22.92 6.51
C PRO A 435 38.23 23.56 7.91
N GLU A 436 38.62 24.84 8.01
CA GLU A 436 38.57 25.55 9.31
C GLU A 436 37.11 25.79 9.75
N LYS A 437 36.22 26.06 8.79
CA LYS A 437 34.79 26.19 9.07
C LYS A 437 34.18 24.87 9.52
N PHE A 438 34.64 23.77 8.96
CA PHE A 438 34.23 22.42 9.42
C PHE A 438 34.67 22.15 10.86
N LEU A 439 35.89 22.53 11.21
CA LEU A 439 36.38 22.41 12.61
C LEU A 439 35.60 23.34 13.56
N GLY A 440 35.24 24.55 13.12
CA GLY A 440 34.39 25.47 13.92
C GLY A 440 33.01 24.90 14.24
N MET A 441 32.42 24.05 13.41
CA MET A 441 31.17 23.35 13.74
C MET A 441 31.34 22.37 14.91
N ARG A 442 32.53 21.80 15.10
CA ARG A 442 32.81 20.95 16.26
C ARG A 442 32.94 21.75 17.57
N GLU A 443 33.27 23.01 17.50
CA GLU A 443 33.21 23.88 18.68
C GLU A 443 31.77 24.07 19.15
N LEU A 444 30.82 24.13 18.20
CA LEU A 444 29.39 24.22 18.51
C LEU A 444 28.82 22.89 19.01
N HIS A 445 29.28 21.76 18.46
CA HIS A 445 28.88 20.44 18.91
C HIS A 445 30.00 19.42 18.66
N GLY A 446 30.73 19.06 19.70
CA GLY A 446 31.97 18.27 19.64
C GLY A 446 31.90 16.89 18.95
N LYS A 447 30.69 16.40 18.65
CA LYS A 447 30.44 15.13 17.93
C LYS A 447 30.08 15.31 16.46
N SER A 448 30.05 16.52 15.91
CA SER A 448 29.78 16.74 14.49
C SER A 448 30.92 16.18 13.65
N GLU A 449 30.60 15.22 12.78
CA GLU A 449 31.55 14.52 11.92
C GLU A 449 31.22 14.61 10.44
N VAL A 450 29.98 15.02 10.12
CA VAL A 450 29.44 15.11 8.75
C VAL A 450 28.71 16.43 8.59
N ALA A 451 28.74 17.02 7.41
CA ALA A 451 28.04 18.25 7.08
C ALA A 451 27.25 18.11 5.78
N GLU A 452 26.05 18.64 5.77
CA GLU A 452 25.13 18.67 4.62
C GLU A 452 24.16 19.87 4.69
N MET A 453 23.18 19.98 3.76
CA MET A 453 22.43 21.22 3.58
C MET A 453 20.89 21.06 3.69
N GLU A 454 20.33 19.90 4.01
CA GLU A 454 18.89 19.60 3.95
C GLU A 454 18.30 19.12 5.29
N GLY A 455 19.12 18.57 6.17
CA GLY A 455 18.67 17.84 7.36
C GLY A 455 17.86 18.68 8.34
N ALA A 456 18.22 19.92 8.56
CA ALA A 456 17.47 20.78 9.51
C ALA A 456 16.04 21.02 9.03
N GLY A 457 15.85 21.34 7.74
CA GLY A 457 14.55 21.54 7.14
C GLY A 457 13.70 20.28 7.08
N LEU A 458 14.31 19.15 6.68
CA LEU A 458 13.68 17.85 6.67
C LEU A 458 13.15 17.45 8.06
N PHE A 459 14.01 17.50 9.08
CA PHE A 459 13.66 17.07 10.42
C PHE A 459 12.59 17.98 11.05
N ALA A 460 12.66 19.30 10.80
CA ALA A 460 11.63 20.24 11.25
C ALA A 460 10.26 19.91 10.64
N SER A 461 10.19 19.64 9.33
CA SER A 461 8.95 19.25 8.67
C SER A 461 8.41 17.92 9.21
N CYS A 462 9.26 16.90 9.34
CA CYS A 462 8.84 15.60 9.88
C CYS A 462 8.34 15.71 11.33
N ALA A 463 8.97 16.52 12.16
CA ALA A 463 8.54 16.76 13.54
C ALA A 463 7.15 17.39 13.62
N ASN A 464 6.86 18.38 12.76
CA ASN A 464 5.55 19.03 12.68
C ASN A 464 4.41 18.06 12.30
N PHE A 465 4.71 17.01 11.53
CA PHE A 465 3.75 16.00 11.14
C PHE A 465 3.82 14.72 12.01
N GLY A 466 4.66 14.71 13.04
CA GLY A 466 4.86 13.54 13.90
C GLY A 466 5.42 12.32 13.17
N LYS A 467 6.18 12.51 12.08
CA LYS A 467 6.70 11.42 11.25
C LYS A 467 8.10 11.01 11.68
N PRO A 468 8.34 9.69 11.86
CA PRO A 468 9.69 9.19 12.07
C PRO A 468 10.54 9.44 10.83
N VAL A 469 11.78 9.89 11.05
CA VAL A 469 12.71 10.22 9.97
C VAL A 469 14.08 9.64 10.23
N LEU A 470 14.75 9.16 9.17
CA LEU A 470 16.14 8.74 9.17
C LEU A 470 16.85 9.34 7.96
N MET A 471 18.04 9.89 8.18
CA MET A 471 18.91 10.37 7.13
C MET A 471 20.10 9.41 6.95
N VAL A 472 20.38 9.09 5.68
CA VAL A 472 21.48 8.23 5.24
C VAL A 472 22.36 9.04 4.29
N ARG A 473 23.64 9.17 4.60
CA ARG A 473 24.58 9.96 3.80
C ARG A 473 25.82 9.15 3.43
N GLY A 474 26.17 9.17 2.14
CA GLY A 474 27.47 8.69 1.66
C GLY A 474 28.48 9.85 1.66
N ILE A 475 29.68 9.60 2.14
CA ILE A 475 30.72 10.62 2.18
C ILE A 475 31.33 10.80 0.79
N SER A 476 31.10 11.96 0.18
CA SER A 476 31.56 12.30 -1.17
C SER A 476 32.81 13.17 -1.22
N ASP A 477 33.06 13.94 -0.19
CA ASP A 477 34.19 14.86 -0.08
C ASP A 477 34.47 15.23 1.39
N PHE A 478 35.47 16.09 1.63
CA PHE A 478 35.84 16.55 2.97
C PHE A 478 35.58 18.04 3.20
N GLY A 479 34.74 18.66 2.38
CA GLY A 479 34.41 20.09 2.47
C GLY A 479 35.60 21.00 2.20
N ASP A 480 36.57 20.57 1.37
CA ASP A 480 37.77 21.29 1.02
C ASP A 480 37.93 21.50 -0.51
N SER A 481 39.06 22.07 -0.92
CA SER A 481 39.36 22.38 -2.34
C SER A 481 39.74 21.14 -3.18
N LYS A 482 39.98 19.98 -2.54
CA LYS A 482 40.36 18.72 -3.21
C LYS A 482 39.19 17.85 -3.61
N LYS A 483 38.07 18.45 -3.94
CA LYS A 483 36.83 17.76 -4.29
C LYS A 483 37.00 16.91 -5.56
N ASP A 484 36.63 15.61 -5.49
CA ASP A 484 36.62 14.69 -6.62
C ASP A 484 35.17 14.27 -6.94
N ASN A 485 34.63 14.77 -8.03
CA ASN A 485 33.23 14.52 -8.43
C ASN A 485 32.94 13.04 -8.73
N ARG A 486 33.94 12.18 -8.93
CA ARG A 486 33.76 10.74 -9.13
C ARG A 486 33.13 10.10 -7.90
N PHE A 487 33.42 10.61 -6.71
CA PHE A 487 32.85 10.09 -5.45
C PHE A 487 31.41 10.50 -5.23
N HIS A 488 30.87 11.50 -5.90
CA HIS A 488 29.44 11.86 -5.78
C HIS A 488 28.54 10.67 -6.14
N LEU A 489 28.75 10.05 -7.29
CA LEU A 489 27.95 8.92 -7.75
C LEU A 489 28.20 7.68 -6.87
N LEU A 490 29.44 7.37 -6.53
CA LEU A 490 29.77 6.20 -5.71
C LEU A 490 29.19 6.32 -4.30
N ALA A 491 29.33 7.49 -3.66
CA ALA A 491 28.77 7.78 -2.35
C ALA A 491 27.23 7.74 -2.36
N ALA A 492 26.58 8.30 -3.39
CA ALA A 492 25.14 8.26 -3.57
C ALA A 492 24.63 6.81 -3.73
N LYS A 493 25.29 5.99 -4.54
CA LYS A 493 24.97 4.57 -4.70
C LYS A 493 25.14 3.78 -3.40
N ALA A 494 26.22 4.03 -2.64
CA ALA A 494 26.45 3.41 -1.36
C ALA A 494 25.36 3.76 -0.34
N ALA A 495 24.98 5.04 -0.25
CA ALA A 495 23.86 5.48 0.59
C ALA A 495 22.53 4.84 0.16
N ALA A 496 22.28 4.72 -1.15
CA ALA A 496 21.08 4.08 -1.67
C ALA A 496 21.03 2.57 -1.35
N ALA A 497 22.15 1.84 -1.49
CA ALA A 497 22.26 0.44 -1.12
C ALA A 497 21.92 0.21 0.36
N VAL A 498 22.50 1.01 1.26
CA VAL A 498 22.21 0.95 2.70
C VAL A 498 20.77 1.31 2.99
N THR A 499 20.18 2.27 2.28
CA THR A 499 18.77 2.67 2.46
C THR A 499 17.83 1.52 2.13
N VAL A 500 18.01 0.86 0.97
CA VAL A 500 17.19 -0.29 0.56
C VAL A 500 17.35 -1.45 1.53
N ASP A 501 18.59 -1.80 1.93
CA ASP A 501 18.84 -2.89 2.88
C ASP A 501 18.26 -2.57 4.28
N TYR A 502 18.33 -1.32 4.74
CA TYR A 502 17.71 -0.91 5.99
C TYR A 502 16.17 -1.03 5.94
N ILE A 503 15.52 -0.59 4.87
CA ILE A 503 14.07 -0.78 4.70
C ILE A 503 13.73 -2.27 4.73
N ALA A 504 14.48 -3.11 4.00
CA ALA A 504 14.23 -4.54 3.92
C ALA A 504 14.45 -5.29 5.24
N ASN A 505 15.48 -4.94 6.00
CA ASN A 505 15.99 -5.76 7.09
C ASN A 505 16.07 -5.07 8.47
N GLY A 506 16.04 -3.74 8.52
CA GLY A 506 16.25 -2.96 9.76
C GLY A 506 15.01 -2.20 10.24
N MET A 507 14.19 -1.69 9.31
CA MET A 507 13.05 -0.84 9.63
C MET A 507 11.85 -1.64 10.15
N THR A 508 11.26 -1.20 11.25
CA THR A 508 9.96 -1.69 11.73
C THR A 508 8.84 -0.90 11.05
N LEU A 509 7.97 -1.60 10.29
CA LEU A 509 6.73 -1.01 9.78
C LEU A 509 5.64 -1.13 10.84
N GLN A 510 4.79 -0.11 10.94
CA GLN A 510 3.55 -0.17 11.72
C GLN A 510 2.50 -0.91 10.90
N ASP A 511 1.77 -1.82 11.54
CA ASP A 511 0.63 -2.54 10.95
C ASP A 511 -0.57 -1.62 10.77
#